data_a00641f7a21c61ef18974c67b19294b7
#
_entry.id   a00641f7a21c61ef18974c67b19294b7
#
_cell.length_a   1.000
_cell.length_b   1.000
_cell.length_c   1.000
_cell.angle_alpha   90.00
_cell.angle_beta   90.00
_cell.angle_gamma   90.00
#
_symmetry.space_group_name_H-M   'P 1'
#
loop_
_entity.id
_entity.type
_entity.pdbx_description
1 polymer ?
#
loop_
_entity_poly.entity_id
_entity_poly.type
_entity_poly.pdbx_seq_one_letter_code
_entity_poly.pdbx_strand_id
1 'polypeptide(L)'
;MSRILVVEDEDGLRRALAINLKAHGYTVDTAPDGTSALHAAAKAPSPDLVIVDLGLPDMDGMDVVAGIRGWSAVPIIILSARDTQWDKVDGLDTGADDYLTKPFGMDELLARIRAGLRRSTISTSAEPVVQTPTLRIDLAAHTITRNGEPVRLTPTEWHFLEALLRHSGKLVTGQQLLREIWGPAYTEETNYLRVYMAQLRRKLELDPAHPRHLITEPGVGYRFDP
;
A
#
# COMPACT_ATOMS: atom_id res chain seq x y z
N MET A 1 -15.89 -11.81 6.30
CA MET A 1 -15.74 -11.97 4.85
C MET A 1 -15.29 -10.65 4.32
N SER A 2 -14.08 -10.58 3.70
CA SER A 2 -13.54 -9.29 3.26
C SER A 2 -14.31 -8.74 2.07
N ARG A 3 -14.56 -7.43 2.09
CA ARG A 3 -15.29 -6.67 1.06
C ARG A 3 -14.29 -5.99 0.12
N ILE A 4 -14.43 -6.22 -1.16
CA ILE A 4 -13.58 -5.64 -2.21
C ILE A 4 -14.44 -4.73 -3.10
N LEU A 5 -13.97 -3.50 -3.31
CA LEU A 5 -14.54 -2.62 -4.33
C LEU A 5 -13.70 -2.76 -5.61
N VAL A 6 -14.34 -3.07 -6.73
CA VAL A 6 -13.73 -3.16 -8.05
C VAL A 6 -14.20 -1.96 -8.88
N VAL A 7 -13.25 -1.11 -9.29
CA VAL A 7 -13.48 0.06 -10.14
C VAL A 7 -12.89 -0.24 -11.52
N GLU A 8 -13.74 -0.43 -12.50
CA GLU A 8 -13.36 -0.85 -13.87
C GLU A 8 -14.49 -0.44 -14.81
N ASP A 9 -14.18 0.25 -15.90
CA ASP A 9 -15.16 0.74 -16.85
C ASP A 9 -15.62 -0.33 -17.83
N GLU A 10 -14.71 -1.25 -18.22
CA GLU A 10 -15.04 -2.33 -19.13
C GLU A 10 -15.99 -3.35 -18.48
N ASP A 11 -17.23 -3.40 -18.94
CA ASP A 11 -18.28 -4.27 -18.39
C ASP A 11 -17.89 -5.74 -18.34
N GLY A 12 -17.21 -6.25 -19.38
CA GLY A 12 -16.78 -7.64 -19.46
C GLY A 12 -15.78 -7.99 -18.36
N LEU A 13 -14.74 -7.19 -18.21
CA LEU A 13 -13.69 -7.38 -17.21
C LEU A 13 -14.25 -7.17 -15.80
N ARG A 14 -15.05 -6.13 -15.57
CA ARG A 14 -15.68 -5.83 -14.28
C ARG A 14 -16.52 -7.01 -13.78
N ARG A 15 -17.35 -7.61 -14.66
CA ARG A 15 -18.16 -8.79 -14.34
C ARG A 15 -17.30 -10.02 -14.07
N ALA A 16 -16.28 -10.26 -14.91
CA ALA A 16 -15.38 -11.40 -14.74
C ALA A 16 -14.64 -11.33 -13.39
N LEU A 17 -14.10 -10.15 -13.02
CA LEU A 17 -13.49 -9.92 -11.72
C LEU A 17 -14.46 -10.18 -10.58
N ALA A 18 -15.68 -9.61 -10.66
CA ALA A 18 -16.69 -9.80 -9.61
C ALA A 18 -17.07 -11.27 -9.40
N ILE A 19 -17.26 -12.03 -10.49
CA ILE A 19 -17.59 -13.46 -10.42
C ILE A 19 -16.45 -14.26 -9.79
N ASN A 20 -15.21 -14.05 -10.26
CA ASN A 20 -14.05 -14.77 -9.76
C ASN A 20 -13.78 -14.46 -8.28
N LEU A 21 -13.81 -13.19 -7.88
CA LEU A 21 -13.58 -12.80 -6.49
C LEU A 21 -14.67 -13.34 -5.56
N LYS A 22 -15.94 -13.33 -5.98
CA LYS A 22 -17.04 -13.97 -5.21
C LYS A 22 -16.83 -15.46 -5.06
N ALA A 23 -16.39 -16.17 -6.10
CA ALA A 23 -16.07 -17.59 -6.04
C ALA A 23 -14.94 -17.91 -5.05
N HIS A 24 -14.04 -16.95 -4.80
CA HIS A 24 -12.97 -17.06 -3.80
C HIS A 24 -13.38 -16.55 -2.40
N GLY A 25 -14.67 -16.30 -2.16
CA GLY A 25 -15.20 -15.99 -0.83
C GLY A 25 -15.14 -14.52 -0.45
N TYR A 26 -14.97 -13.60 -1.38
CA TYR A 26 -15.03 -12.16 -1.12
C TYR A 26 -16.44 -11.61 -1.33
N THR A 27 -16.81 -10.59 -0.57
CA THR A 27 -17.95 -9.73 -0.90
C THR A 27 -17.46 -8.69 -1.90
N VAL A 28 -18.15 -8.49 -3.02
CA VAL A 28 -17.68 -7.61 -4.10
C VAL A 28 -18.73 -6.57 -4.44
N ASP A 29 -18.34 -5.31 -4.31
CA ASP A 29 -19.03 -4.17 -4.88
C ASP A 29 -18.29 -3.72 -6.15
N THR A 30 -19.01 -3.11 -7.10
CA THR A 30 -18.42 -2.67 -8.37
C THR A 30 -18.82 -1.24 -8.69
N ALA A 31 -17.92 -0.50 -9.33
CA ALA A 31 -18.15 0.85 -9.83
C ALA A 31 -17.64 0.96 -11.27
N PRO A 32 -18.41 1.54 -12.22
CA PRO A 32 -18.00 1.67 -13.61
C PRO A 32 -17.20 2.95 -13.92
N ASP A 33 -17.08 3.86 -12.96
CA ASP A 33 -16.47 5.19 -13.11
C ASP A 33 -15.93 5.69 -11.76
N GLY A 34 -15.13 6.75 -11.80
CA GLY A 34 -14.47 7.31 -10.63
C GLY A 34 -15.43 7.95 -9.63
N THR A 35 -16.46 8.64 -10.10
CA THR A 35 -17.47 9.28 -9.25
C THR A 35 -18.20 8.24 -8.40
N SER A 36 -18.68 7.17 -9.03
CA SER A 36 -19.35 6.07 -8.31
C SER A 36 -18.39 5.31 -7.40
N ALA A 37 -17.10 5.20 -7.79
CA ALA A 37 -16.08 4.59 -6.95
C ALA A 37 -15.87 5.36 -5.65
N LEU A 38 -15.71 6.69 -5.70
CA LEU A 38 -15.55 7.53 -4.52
C LEU A 38 -16.76 7.43 -3.59
N HIS A 39 -17.98 7.45 -4.15
CA HIS A 39 -19.20 7.25 -3.38
C HIS A 39 -19.28 5.87 -2.73
N ALA A 40 -18.93 4.81 -3.47
CA ALA A 40 -18.95 3.43 -2.96
C ALA A 40 -17.90 3.23 -1.86
N ALA A 41 -16.71 3.80 -2.01
CA ALA A 41 -15.63 3.73 -1.02
C ALA A 41 -15.97 4.45 0.30
N ALA A 42 -16.75 5.55 0.23
CA ALA A 42 -17.18 6.32 1.39
C ALA A 42 -18.39 5.71 2.12
N LYS A 43 -19.11 4.78 1.47
CA LYS A 43 -20.35 4.19 2.02
C LYS A 43 -20.05 3.13 3.06
N ALA A 44 -20.82 3.09 4.15
CA ALA A 44 -20.76 2.01 5.15
C ALA A 44 -21.56 0.75 4.69
N PRO A 45 -21.03 -0.46 4.92
CA PRO A 45 -19.70 -0.78 5.42
C PRO A 45 -18.61 -0.51 4.35
N SER A 46 -17.52 0.13 4.78
CA SER A 46 -16.40 0.46 3.88
C SER A 46 -15.75 -0.80 3.29
N PRO A 47 -15.13 -0.72 2.11
CA PRO A 47 -14.34 -1.82 1.57
C PRO A 47 -13.09 -2.08 2.43
N ASP A 48 -12.67 -3.35 2.48
CA ASP A 48 -11.40 -3.78 3.09
C ASP A 48 -10.23 -3.68 2.10
N LEU A 49 -10.53 -3.57 0.80
CA LEU A 49 -9.56 -3.39 -0.28
C LEU A 49 -10.27 -2.80 -1.51
N VAL A 50 -9.58 -1.92 -2.23
CA VAL A 50 -10.06 -1.32 -3.48
C VAL A 50 -9.13 -1.75 -4.63
N ILE A 51 -9.72 -2.10 -5.76
CA ILE A 51 -9.03 -2.35 -7.03
C ILE A 51 -9.48 -1.25 -7.98
N VAL A 52 -8.54 -0.51 -8.58
CA VAL A 52 -8.85 0.66 -9.42
C VAL A 52 -8.16 0.53 -10.77
N ASP A 53 -8.94 0.58 -11.85
CA ASP A 53 -8.38 0.87 -13.17
C ASP A 53 -8.05 2.36 -13.31
N LEU A 54 -6.98 2.66 -14.05
CA LEU A 54 -6.59 4.05 -14.35
C LEU A 54 -7.40 4.64 -15.51
N GLY A 55 -7.89 3.82 -16.44
CA GLY A 55 -8.57 4.25 -17.66
C GLY A 55 -10.07 4.48 -17.47
N LEU A 56 -10.49 5.24 -16.47
CA LEU A 56 -11.92 5.50 -16.22
C LEU A 56 -12.47 6.59 -17.14
N PRO A 57 -13.79 6.57 -17.45
CA PRO A 57 -14.39 7.46 -18.45
C PRO A 57 -14.57 8.91 -17.98
N ASP A 58 -14.63 9.15 -16.67
CA ASP A 58 -14.97 10.45 -16.07
C ASP A 58 -13.77 11.15 -15.40
N MET A 59 -12.76 10.41 -14.96
CA MET A 59 -11.53 10.94 -14.36
C MET A 59 -10.38 9.93 -14.45
N ASP A 60 -9.13 10.36 -14.26
CA ASP A 60 -8.02 9.40 -14.13
C ASP A 60 -8.17 8.59 -12.83
N GLY A 61 -7.93 7.28 -12.88
CA GLY A 61 -7.97 6.44 -11.68
C GLY A 61 -6.97 6.87 -10.60
N MET A 62 -5.93 7.62 -10.95
CA MET A 62 -5.03 8.26 -9.99
C MET A 62 -5.75 9.28 -9.11
N ASP A 63 -6.71 10.04 -9.67
CA ASP A 63 -7.53 10.98 -8.90
C ASP A 63 -8.45 10.24 -7.91
N VAL A 64 -8.95 9.06 -8.31
CA VAL A 64 -9.71 8.17 -7.40
C VAL A 64 -8.83 7.71 -6.25
N VAL A 65 -7.59 7.27 -6.52
CA VAL A 65 -6.62 6.87 -5.49
C VAL A 65 -6.34 8.02 -4.54
N ALA A 66 -5.99 9.20 -5.06
CA ALA A 66 -5.73 10.40 -4.25
C ALA A 66 -6.95 10.81 -3.43
N GLY A 67 -8.15 10.77 -4.03
CA GLY A 67 -9.41 11.04 -3.36
C GLY A 67 -9.63 10.12 -2.16
N ILE A 68 -9.55 8.81 -2.34
CA ILE A 68 -9.71 7.83 -1.25
C ILE A 68 -8.66 8.06 -0.16
N ARG A 69 -7.41 8.33 -0.51
CA ARG A 69 -6.32 8.61 0.45
C ARG A 69 -6.57 9.85 1.32
N GLY A 70 -7.37 10.80 0.83
CA GLY A 70 -7.76 11.96 1.62
C GLY A 70 -8.50 11.62 2.93
N TRP A 71 -9.19 10.48 2.99
CA TRP A 71 -9.96 10.07 4.19
C TRP A 71 -9.71 8.63 4.65
N SER A 72 -9.14 7.75 3.83
CA SER A 72 -9.03 6.30 4.12
C SER A 72 -7.63 5.77 3.88
N ALA A 73 -7.20 4.84 4.75
CA ALA A 73 -5.98 4.05 4.60
C ALA A 73 -6.27 2.65 4.02
N VAL A 74 -7.44 2.41 3.43
CA VAL A 74 -7.79 1.13 2.82
C VAL A 74 -6.74 0.72 1.78
N PRO A 75 -6.30 -0.55 1.71
CA PRO A 75 -5.38 -1.01 0.67
C PRO A 75 -5.96 -0.78 -0.73
N ILE A 76 -5.14 -0.21 -1.63
CA ILE A 76 -5.52 0.06 -3.02
C ILE A 76 -4.55 -0.65 -3.97
N ILE A 77 -5.09 -1.44 -4.89
CA ILE A 77 -4.35 -2.07 -5.98
C ILE A 77 -4.76 -1.39 -7.29
N ILE A 78 -3.80 -0.84 -8.01
CA ILE A 78 -4.04 -0.31 -9.36
C ILE A 78 -3.99 -1.46 -10.37
N LEU A 79 -4.97 -1.51 -11.29
CA LEU A 79 -4.93 -2.28 -12.53
C LEU A 79 -4.73 -1.33 -13.69
N SER A 80 -3.75 -1.56 -14.56
CA SER A 80 -3.53 -0.66 -15.69
C SER A 80 -2.87 -1.32 -16.89
N ALA A 81 -3.20 -0.87 -18.09
CA ALA A 81 -2.45 -1.19 -19.31
C ALA A 81 -1.12 -0.42 -19.43
N ARG A 82 -0.92 0.61 -18.60
CA ARG A 82 0.35 1.35 -18.52
C ARG A 82 1.37 0.46 -17.80
N ASP A 83 2.47 0.12 -18.45
CA ASP A 83 3.45 -0.86 -17.95
C ASP A 83 4.82 -0.28 -17.66
N THR A 84 5.01 1.03 -17.91
CA THR A 84 6.30 1.67 -17.67
C THR A 84 6.64 1.71 -16.17
N GLN A 85 7.93 1.72 -15.88
CA GLN A 85 8.42 1.85 -14.52
C GLN A 85 7.96 3.17 -13.87
N TRP A 86 7.83 4.23 -14.66
CA TRP A 86 7.36 5.54 -14.20
C TRP A 86 5.90 5.50 -13.78
N ASP A 87 5.03 4.85 -14.56
CA ASP A 87 3.61 4.71 -14.21
C ASP A 87 3.44 3.98 -12.88
N LYS A 88 4.24 2.92 -12.65
CA LYS A 88 4.20 2.16 -11.39
C LYS A 88 4.67 3.00 -10.20
N VAL A 89 5.74 3.78 -10.38
CA VAL A 89 6.26 4.67 -9.34
C VAL A 89 5.25 5.76 -9.03
N ASP A 90 4.66 6.39 -10.05
CA ASP A 90 3.67 7.46 -9.90
C ASP A 90 2.40 6.96 -9.19
N GLY A 91 1.91 5.77 -9.58
CA GLY A 91 0.77 5.14 -8.92
C GLY A 91 0.98 4.89 -7.43
N LEU A 92 2.16 4.37 -7.08
CA LEU A 92 2.51 4.14 -5.68
C LEU A 92 2.75 5.46 -4.92
N ASP A 93 3.34 6.46 -5.57
CA ASP A 93 3.60 7.78 -4.95
C ASP A 93 2.29 8.54 -4.70
N THR A 94 1.27 8.33 -5.55
CA THR A 94 -0.10 8.85 -5.34
C THR A 94 -0.78 8.18 -4.13
N GLY A 95 -0.29 7.03 -3.68
CA GLY A 95 -0.76 6.35 -2.47
C GLY A 95 -1.38 4.97 -2.69
N ALA A 96 -1.23 4.38 -3.87
CA ALA A 96 -1.57 2.97 -4.06
C ALA A 96 -0.63 2.07 -3.27
N ASP A 97 -1.11 0.89 -2.87
CA ASP A 97 -0.33 -0.11 -2.12
C ASP A 97 0.31 -1.16 -3.03
N ASP A 98 -0.20 -1.30 -4.25
CA ASP A 98 0.31 -2.22 -5.25
C ASP A 98 -0.12 -1.80 -6.65
N TYR A 99 0.57 -2.33 -7.67
CA TYR A 99 0.31 -2.04 -9.07
C TYR A 99 0.40 -3.31 -9.89
N LEU A 100 -0.63 -3.62 -10.67
CA LEU A 100 -0.70 -4.80 -11.53
C LEU A 100 -0.97 -4.40 -12.97
N THR A 101 -0.09 -4.82 -13.87
CA THR A 101 -0.17 -4.49 -15.30
C THR A 101 -1.12 -5.45 -16.02
N LYS A 102 -1.99 -4.92 -16.86
CA LYS A 102 -2.82 -5.70 -17.81
C LYS A 102 -1.98 -6.09 -19.05
N PRO A 103 -2.09 -7.35 -19.58
CA PRO A 103 -2.93 -8.44 -19.05
C PRO A 103 -2.29 -9.14 -17.85
N PHE A 104 -3.12 -9.61 -16.91
CA PHE A 104 -2.67 -10.28 -15.69
C PHE A 104 -3.37 -11.63 -15.49
N GLY A 105 -2.72 -12.51 -14.73
CA GLY A 105 -3.33 -13.76 -14.29
C GLY A 105 -4.23 -13.57 -13.05
N MET A 106 -5.34 -14.30 -12.99
CA MET A 106 -6.23 -14.25 -11.81
C MET A 106 -5.51 -14.68 -10.53
N ASP A 107 -4.64 -15.69 -10.61
CA ASP A 107 -3.86 -16.16 -9.46
C ASP A 107 -2.92 -15.08 -8.91
N GLU A 108 -2.34 -14.26 -9.81
CA GLU A 108 -1.50 -13.13 -9.43
C GLU A 108 -2.32 -12.06 -8.71
N LEU A 109 -3.46 -11.66 -9.29
CA LEU A 109 -4.37 -10.69 -8.64
C LEU A 109 -4.81 -11.18 -7.26
N LEU A 110 -5.21 -12.46 -7.14
CA LEU A 110 -5.60 -13.05 -5.86
C LEU A 110 -4.46 -13.06 -4.84
N ALA A 111 -3.22 -13.30 -5.28
CA ALA A 111 -2.04 -13.23 -4.40
C ALA A 111 -1.82 -11.81 -3.87
N ARG A 112 -1.95 -10.78 -4.73
CA ARG A 112 -1.84 -9.37 -4.36
C ARG A 112 -2.97 -8.92 -3.42
N ILE A 113 -4.20 -9.35 -3.66
CA ILE A 113 -5.34 -9.12 -2.76
C ILE A 113 -5.07 -9.70 -1.38
N ARG A 114 -4.62 -10.98 -1.31
CA ARG A 114 -4.27 -11.59 -0.02
C ARG A 114 -3.16 -10.83 0.71
N ALA A 115 -2.16 -10.37 -0.02
CA ALA A 115 -1.08 -9.56 0.54
C ALA A 115 -1.60 -8.22 1.08
N GLY A 116 -2.46 -7.52 0.33
CA GLY A 116 -3.09 -6.26 0.75
C GLY A 116 -3.95 -6.43 2.01
N LEU A 117 -4.82 -7.44 2.03
CA LEU A 117 -5.68 -7.73 3.18
C LEU A 117 -4.89 -8.17 4.42
N ARG A 118 -3.78 -8.92 4.27
CA ARG A 118 -2.91 -9.28 5.39
C ARG A 118 -2.24 -8.06 6.00
N ARG A 119 -1.86 -7.07 5.18
CA ARG A 119 -1.26 -5.81 5.63
C ARG A 119 -2.23 -4.96 6.46
N SER A 120 -3.53 -5.15 6.31
CA SER A 120 -4.53 -4.47 7.14
C SER A 120 -4.75 -5.12 8.51
N THR A 121 -4.18 -6.32 8.77
CA THR A 121 -4.29 -7.02 10.06
C THR A 121 -3.00 -6.86 10.86
N ILE A 122 -3.15 -6.49 12.14
CA ILE A 122 -2.07 -6.16 13.07
C ILE A 122 -1.17 -7.37 13.35
N SER A 123 0.13 -7.20 13.23
CA SER A 123 1.15 -8.19 13.64
C SER A 123 1.79 -7.78 14.96
N THR A 124 1.63 -8.61 16.01
CA THR A 124 2.14 -8.36 17.36
C THR A 124 3.45 -9.12 17.58
N SER A 125 4.61 -8.53 17.28
CA SER A 125 5.90 -9.08 17.76
C SER A 125 7.08 -8.09 17.64
N ALA A 126 7.04 -6.97 18.34
CA ALA A 126 8.20 -6.10 18.53
C ALA A 126 8.08 -5.41 19.89
N GLU A 127 9.13 -4.78 20.39
CA GLU A 127 9.00 -3.91 21.56
C GLU A 127 7.86 -2.92 21.32
N PRO A 128 6.92 -2.80 22.24
CA PRO A 128 5.65 -2.12 21.97
C PRO A 128 5.81 -0.63 21.65
N VAL A 129 6.89 0.01 22.10
CA VAL A 129 7.13 1.44 21.86
C VAL A 129 8.59 1.70 21.52
N VAL A 130 8.80 2.31 20.35
CA VAL A 130 10.10 2.85 19.92
C VAL A 130 10.07 4.37 20.08
N GLN A 131 11.04 4.93 20.80
CA GLN A 131 11.12 6.35 21.05
C GLN A 131 12.49 6.89 20.63
N THR A 132 12.47 7.94 19.83
CA THR A 132 13.62 8.76 19.46
C THR A 132 13.40 10.20 19.93
N PRO A 133 14.34 11.10 19.81
CA PRO A 133 14.12 12.51 20.17
C PRO A 133 12.93 13.17 19.48
N THR A 134 12.57 12.71 18.28
CA THR A 134 11.52 13.33 17.44
C THR A 134 10.32 12.42 17.17
N LEU A 135 10.49 11.09 17.30
CA LEU A 135 9.45 10.12 16.99
C LEU A 135 9.07 9.31 18.22
N ARG A 136 7.78 9.08 18.38
CA ARG A 136 7.23 8.05 19.25
C ARG A 136 6.36 7.13 18.40
N ILE A 137 6.75 5.87 18.30
CA ILE A 137 6.09 4.83 17.51
C ILE A 137 5.58 3.77 18.50
N ASP A 138 4.27 3.62 18.59
CA ASP A 138 3.62 2.60 19.38
C ASP A 138 3.07 1.52 18.43
N LEU A 139 3.80 0.41 18.34
CA LEU A 139 3.46 -0.68 17.44
C LEU A 139 2.19 -1.42 17.87
N ALA A 140 1.94 -1.50 19.18
CA ALA A 140 0.75 -2.18 19.70
C ALA A 140 -0.51 -1.34 19.49
N ALA A 141 -0.42 -0.02 19.65
CA ALA A 141 -1.52 0.90 19.44
C ALA A 141 -1.66 1.36 17.98
N HIS A 142 -0.72 0.99 17.08
CA HIS A 142 -0.64 1.48 15.69
C HIS A 142 -0.68 3.01 15.61
N THR A 143 0.08 3.69 16.47
CA THR A 143 0.14 5.14 16.50
C THR A 143 1.57 5.65 16.36
N ILE A 144 1.72 6.73 15.62
CA ILE A 144 2.99 7.45 15.47
C ILE A 144 2.75 8.91 15.76
N THR A 145 3.67 9.51 16.51
CA THR A 145 3.76 10.97 16.63
C THR A 145 5.15 11.43 16.23
N ARG A 146 5.22 12.57 15.54
CA ARG A 146 6.46 13.29 15.25
C ARG A 146 6.41 14.65 15.92
N ASN A 147 7.33 14.92 16.83
CA ASN A 147 7.32 16.12 17.70
C ASN A 147 5.97 16.31 18.46
N GLY A 148 5.32 15.21 18.83
CA GLY A 148 4.01 15.23 19.52
C GLY A 148 2.80 15.27 18.58
N GLU A 149 2.99 15.58 17.28
CA GLU A 149 1.91 15.62 16.31
C GLU A 149 1.65 14.23 15.68
N PRO A 150 0.39 13.80 15.57
CA PRO A 150 0.06 12.50 15.01
C PRO A 150 0.40 12.40 13.52
N VAL A 151 0.98 11.27 13.12
CA VAL A 151 1.31 10.96 11.72
C VAL A 151 0.48 9.77 11.26
N ARG A 152 -0.15 9.90 10.07
CA ARG A 152 -0.91 8.82 9.45
C ARG A 152 -0.08 8.08 8.42
N LEU A 153 0.01 6.76 8.58
CA LEU A 153 0.62 5.86 7.60
C LEU A 153 -0.47 4.99 6.93
N THR A 154 -0.23 4.63 5.68
CA THR A 154 -1.00 3.59 5.01
C THR A 154 -0.60 2.21 5.55
N PRO A 155 -1.39 1.14 5.32
CA PRO A 155 -1.04 -0.20 5.77
C PRO A 155 0.32 -0.68 5.26
N THR A 156 0.69 -0.37 4.02
CA THR A 156 1.98 -0.77 3.45
C THR A 156 3.14 0.02 4.06
N GLU A 157 2.96 1.33 4.28
CA GLU A 157 3.96 2.14 5.00
C GLU A 157 4.19 1.62 6.43
N TRP A 158 3.12 1.22 7.13
CA TRP A 158 3.22 0.60 8.44
C TRP A 158 4.04 -0.68 8.40
N HIS A 159 3.74 -1.61 7.49
CA HIS A 159 4.47 -2.87 7.36
C HIS A 159 5.94 -2.65 7.01
N PHE A 160 6.21 -1.64 6.15
CA PHE A 160 7.57 -1.30 5.81
C PHE A 160 8.35 -0.80 7.04
N LEU A 161 7.75 0.11 7.80
CA LEU A 161 8.34 0.63 9.02
C LEU A 161 8.52 -0.47 10.07
N GLU A 162 7.50 -1.30 10.29
CA GLU A 162 7.54 -2.43 11.22
C GLU A 162 8.64 -3.44 10.87
N ALA A 163 8.79 -3.78 9.57
CA ALA A 163 9.85 -4.67 9.10
C ALA A 163 11.25 -4.10 9.44
N LEU A 164 11.45 -2.79 9.29
CA LEU A 164 12.70 -2.15 9.68
C LEU A 164 12.89 -2.11 11.20
N LEU A 165 11.84 -1.83 11.95
CA LEU A 165 11.90 -1.74 13.42
C LEU A 165 12.19 -3.08 14.09
N ARG A 166 11.68 -4.20 13.54
CA ARG A 166 12.04 -5.55 14.01
C ARG A 166 13.53 -5.83 13.92
N HIS A 167 14.22 -5.13 13.04
CA HIS A 167 15.66 -5.23 12.82
C HIS A 167 16.39 -3.93 13.17
N SER A 168 15.87 -3.17 14.15
CA SER A 168 16.40 -1.87 14.55
C SER A 168 17.92 -1.89 14.71
N GLY A 169 18.62 -0.93 14.13
CA GLY A 169 20.09 -0.84 14.08
C GLY A 169 20.75 -1.82 13.12
N LYS A 170 20.01 -2.73 12.47
CA LYS A 170 20.56 -3.72 11.53
C LYS A 170 20.10 -3.44 10.10
N LEU A 171 20.95 -3.82 9.15
CA LEU A 171 20.64 -3.72 7.73
C LEU A 171 19.68 -4.84 7.32
N VAL A 172 18.60 -4.46 6.62
CA VAL A 172 17.64 -5.38 5.99
C VAL A 172 17.79 -5.26 4.47
N THR A 173 18.01 -6.39 3.80
CA THR A 173 18.19 -6.38 2.34
C THR A 173 16.88 -6.05 1.61
N GLY A 174 16.99 -5.49 0.40
CA GLY A 174 15.82 -5.18 -0.41
C GLY A 174 14.94 -6.40 -0.68
N GLN A 175 15.54 -7.55 -1.01
CA GLN A 175 14.80 -8.80 -1.24
C GLN A 175 14.07 -9.29 0.02
N GLN A 176 14.69 -9.14 1.18
CA GLN A 176 14.06 -9.51 2.45
C GLN A 176 12.82 -8.65 2.72
N LEU A 177 12.92 -7.33 2.52
CA LEU A 177 11.79 -6.41 2.67
C LEU A 177 10.67 -6.71 1.67
N LEU A 178 10.99 -6.92 0.40
CA LEU A 178 9.99 -7.28 -0.61
C LEU A 178 9.20 -8.53 -0.21
N ARG A 179 9.89 -9.59 0.18
CA ARG A 179 9.26 -10.86 0.61
C ARG A 179 8.42 -10.70 1.87
N GLU A 180 8.90 -9.93 2.84
CA GLU A 180 8.23 -9.75 4.11
C GLU A 180 6.96 -8.91 3.94
N ILE A 181 7.03 -7.83 3.15
CA ILE A 181 5.94 -6.87 3.01
C ILE A 181 4.92 -7.36 1.96
N TRP A 182 5.37 -7.73 0.77
CA TRP A 182 4.47 -8.10 -0.34
C TRP A 182 4.33 -9.62 -0.52
N GLY A 183 5.27 -10.40 -0.04
CA GLY A 183 5.24 -11.87 -0.11
C GLY A 183 6.30 -12.46 -1.03
N PRO A 184 6.39 -13.81 -1.10
CA PRO A 184 7.49 -14.50 -1.78
C PRO A 184 7.51 -14.34 -3.31
N ALA A 185 6.41 -13.92 -3.91
CA ALA A 185 6.33 -13.66 -5.36
C ALA A 185 7.06 -12.37 -5.77
N TYR A 186 7.32 -11.45 -4.84
CA TYR A 186 7.98 -10.18 -5.10
C TYR A 186 9.48 -10.31 -4.93
N THR A 187 10.24 -10.19 -6.00
CA THR A 187 11.70 -10.35 -6.02
C THR A 187 12.44 -9.26 -6.77
N GLU A 188 11.77 -8.60 -7.72
CA GLU A 188 12.38 -7.64 -8.65
C GLU A 188 11.83 -6.21 -8.48
N GLU A 189 10.74 -6.02 -7.73
CA GLU A 189 10.05 -4.74 -7.56
C GLU A 189 10.80 -3.78 -6.61
N THR A 190 12.11 -3.67 -6.78
CA THR A 190 12.98 -2.83 -5.92
C THR A 190 12.60 -1.35 -5.93
N ASN A 191 11.89 -0.89 -6.96
CA ASN A 191 11.37 0.47 -7.02
C ASN A 191 10.31 0.75 -5.96
N TYR A 192 9.48 -0.26 -5.59
CA TYR A 192 8.52 -0.13 -4.50
C TYR A 192 9.23 0.32 -3.21
N LEU A 193 10.37 -0.30 -2.91
CA LEU A 193 11.14 0.05 -1.70
C LEU A 193 11.61 1.50 -1.71
N ARG A 194 12.01 2.03 -2.86
CA ARG A 194 12.44 3.43 -3.00
C ARG A 194 11.28 4.40 -2.77
N VAL A 195 10.12 4.09 -3.35
CA VAL A 195 8.91 4.91 -3.20
C VAL A 195 8.50 4.97 -1.73
N TYR A 196 8.30 3.81 -1.09
CA TYR A 196 7.87 3.75 0.30
C TYR A 196 8.89 4.34 1.27
N MET A 197 10.19 4.17 1.00
CA MET A 197 11.23 4.82 1.79
C MET A 197 11.16 6.34 1.66
N ALA A 198 10.91 6.86 0.46
CA ALA A 198 10.74 8.30 0.25
C ALA A 198 9.47 8.83 0.94
N GLN A 199 8.36 8.08 0.88
CA GLN A 199 7.11 8.44 1.56
C GLN A 199 7.28 8.45 3.08
N LEU A 200 7.89 7.42 3.65
CA LEU A 200 8.17 7.37 5.09
C LEU A 200 9.07 8.51 5.54
N ARG A 201 10.12 8.84 4.78
CA ARG A 201 10.98 9.98 5.08
C ARG A 201 10.22 11.29 5.08
N ARG A 202 9.38 11.54 4.09
CA ARG A 202 8.53 12.76 4.06
C ARG A 202 7.65 12.90 5.31
N LYS A 203 7.17 11.78 5.84
CA LYS A 203 6.27 11.76 7.01
C LYS A 203 7.00 11.76 8.35
N LEU A 204 8.14 11.08 8.44
CA LEU A 204 8.79 10.77 9.73
C LEU A 204 10.07 11.56 9.97
N GLU A 205 10.85 11.90 8.93
CA GLU A 205 12.09 12.64 9.08
C GLU A 205 11.85 14.14 9.16
N LEU A 206 12.74 14.85 9.88
CA LEU A 206 12.74 16.31 9.89
C LEU A 206 13.23 16.89 8.57
N ASP A 207 14.26 16.28 8.00
CA ASP A 207 14.78 16.55 6.66
C ASP A 207 14.81 15.25 5.86
N PRO A 208 13.85 15.04 4.93
CA PRO A 208 13.80 13.83 4.10
C PRO A 208 15.03 13.61 3.22
N ALA A 209 15.77 14.70 2.87
CA ALA A 209 16.99 14.62 2.06
C ALA A 209 18.19 14.13 2.87
N HIS A 210 18.20 14.42 4.18
CA HIS A 210 19.25 14.02 5.12
C HIS A 210 18.66 13.21 6.27
N PRO A 211 18.16 11.99 6.00
CA PRO A 211 17.46 11.18 6.97
C PRO A 211 18.38 10.74 8.12
N ARG A 212 17.85 10.74 9.35
CA ARG A 212 18.57 10.30 10.55
C ARG A 212 18.20 8.89 10.95
N HIS A 213 16.95 8.52 10.76
CA HIS A 213 16.40 7.23 11.21
C HIS A 213 16.23 6.23 10.05
N LEU A 214 15.77 6.70 8.89
CA LEU A 214 15.46 5.86 7.74
C LEU A 214 16.62 5.87 6.74
N ILE A 215 17.61 5.04 6.98
CA ILE A 215 18.88 5.02 6.24
C ILE A 215 18.80 4.10 5.02
N THR A 216 19.38 4.51 3.90
CA THR A 216 19.60 3.67 2.72
C THR A 216 21.08 3.32 2.63
N GLU A 217 21.38 2.03 2.50
CA GLU A 217 22.71 1.53 2.13
C GLU A 217 22.68 1.17 0.64
N PRO A 218 23.28 2.01 -0.22
CA PRO A 218 23.16 1.85 -1.67
C PRO A 218 23.57 0.46 -2.16
N GLY A 219 22.73 -0.16 -2.99
CA GLY A 219 22.96 -1.49 -3.55
C GLY A 219 22.74 -2.66 -2.59
N VAL A 220 22.44 -2.41 -1.30
CA VAL A 220 22.28 -3.45 -0.28
C VAL A 220 20.88 -3.48 0.32
N GLY A 221 20.42 -2.36 0.90
CA GLY A 221 19.14 -2.35 1.57
C GLY A 221 18.88 -1.10 2.41
N TYR A 222 18.15 -1.29 3.50
CA TYR A 222 17.66 -0.21 4.35
C TYR A 222 17.81 -0.56 5.83
N ARG A 223 17.90 0.46 6.68
CA ARG A 223 18.04 0.32 8.12
C ARG A 223 17.23 1.41 8.83
N PHE A 224 16.69 1.06 9.99
CA PHE A 224 16.17 2.04 10.94
C PHE A 224 17.22 2.24 12.05
N ASP A 225 17.68 3.46 12.21
CA ASP A 225 18.56 3.89 13.31
C ASP A 225 17.73 4.66 14.34
N PRO A 226 17.61 4.18 15.59
CA PRO A 226 16.80 4.80 16.64
C PRO A 226 17.33 6.15 17.13
#